data_c08b8b56de175cdf71076ee76efd6e31
#
_entry.id   c08b8b56de175cdf71076ee76efd6e31
#
_cell.length_a   1.000
_cell.length_b   1.000
_cell.length_c   1.000
_cell.angle_alpha   90.00
_cell.angle_beta   90.00
_cell.angle_gamma   90.00
#
_symmetry.space_group_name_H-M   'P 1'
#
loop_
_entity.id
_entity.type
_entity.pdbx_description
1 polymer ?
#
loop_
_entity_poly.entity_id
_entity_poly.type
_entity_poly.pdbx_seq_one_letter_code
_entity_poly.pdbx_strand_id
1 'polypeptide(L)'
;MRFSIITPSFRSSAWLKLCIASVADQDVELEHIVQDSLSDDGTLDWLMSDKRVQAYAEKDAGMYDAVNRGLKRAKGEILAYLNCDEQYLPGTLKAVSDYFDRHPAINVVFGDSLVVDAKGECMCYRKVQVPLKYHTMVSHLQTFTCSMFFRRKIIDDYGLFFDVKWRDLGDADWVVRLLDKRIALGTLRQFAAAFTDTGANMNLSANARREKQVMADAAPGWARKLAFALVWQHRLRRLVGGIYRQSPFDYAIYTLASPEQRVAHHVAHPTFIWKGRLESAFR
;
A
#
# COMPACT_ATOMS: atom_id res chain seq x y z
N MET A 1 11.79 14.25 13.19
CA MET A 1 11.58 13.22 12.15
C MET A 1 10.12 13.19 11.76
N ARG A 2 9.80 13.58 10.53
CA ARG A 2 8.39 13.66 10.10
C ARG A 2 7.85 12.30 9.67
N PHE A 3 8.62 11.53 8.90
CA PHE A 3 8.18 10.25 8.38
C PHE A 3 9.09 9.09 8.80
N SER A 4 8.50 7.92 9.02
CA SER A 4 9.19 6.64 8.96
C SER A 4 8.50 5.76 7.91
N ILE A 5 9.26 5.37 6.90
CA ILE A 5 8.81 4.45 5.87
C ILE A 5 9.44 3.09 6.15
N ILE A 6 8.63 2.05 6.18
CA ILE A 6 9.06 0.68 6.43
C ILE A 6 8.97 -0.11 5.12
N THR A 7 10.03 -0.80 4.73
CA THR A 7 10.01 -1.72 3.59
C THR A 7 10.38 -3.13 4.05
N PRO A 8 9.42 -4.07 4.05
CA PRO A 8 9.73 -5.49 4.20
C PRO A 8 10.41 -5.98 2.93
N SER A 9 11.49 -6.77 3.04
CA SER A 9 12.26 -7.26 1.91
C SER A 9 12.60 -8.74 2.05
N PHE A 10 12.46 -9.47 0.94
CA PHE A 10 12.99 -10.82 0.80
C PHE A 10 13.20 -11.16 -0.68
N ARG A 11 14.45 -11.47 -1.07
CA ARG A 11 14.84 -11.87 -2.44
C ARG A 11 14.31 -10.95 -3.54
N SER A 12 14.52 -9.64 -3.38
CA SER A 12 13.93 -8.61 -4.27
C SER A 12 14.93 -7.51 -4.61
N SER A 13 16.21 -7.84 -4.77
CA SER A 13 17.32 -6.89 -4.89
C SER A 13 17.06 -5.76 -5.89
N ALA A 14 16.64 -6.09 -7.11
CA ALA A 14 16.45 -5.09 -8.18
C ALA A 14 15.28 -4.13 -7.87
N TRP A 15 14.14 -4.66 -7.42
CA TRP A 15 12.97 -3.85 -7.07
C TRP A 15 13.21 -2.98 -5.85
N LEU A 16 13.86 -3.53 -4.83
CA LEU A 16 14.18 -2.81 -3.60
C LEU A 16 15.03 -1.55 -3.89
N LYS A 17 15.95 -1.58 -4.87
CA LYS A 17 16.71 -0.39 -5.28
C LYS A 17 15.80 0.73 -5.79
N LEU A 18 14.78 0.39 -6.58
CA LEU A 18 13.81 1.36 -7.11
C LEU A 18 12.91 1.92 -6.00
N CYS A 19 12.46 1.05 -5.10
CA CYS A 19 11.72 1.45 -3.91
C CYS A 19 12.52 2.46 -3.08
N ILE A 20 13.77 2.13 -2.71
CA ILE A 20 14.66 3.01 -1.94
C ILE A 20 14.89 4.34 -2.64
N ALA A 21 15.14 4.32 -3.95
CA ALA A 21 15.31 5.56 -4.74
C ALA A 21 14.06 6.44 -4.67
N SER A 22 12.86 5.84 -4.77
CA SER A 22 11.59 6.55 -4.75
C SER A 22 11.23 7.16 -3.39
N VAL A 23 11.78 6.61 -2.30
CA VAL A 23 11.64 7.16 -0.95
C VAL A 23 12.70 8.24 -0.71
N ALA A 24 13.92 8.00 -1.15
CA ALA A 24 15.06 8.91 -0.92
C ALA A 24 14.93 10.26 -1.64
N ASP A 25 14.20 10.33 -2.75
CA ASP A 25 13.97 11.56 -3.50
C ASP A 25 12.73 12.36 -3.05
N GLN A 26 12.08 11.95 -1.94
CA GLN A 26 11.00 12.74 -1.36
C GLN A 26 11.57 13.90 -0.54
N ASP A 27 11.17 15.13 -0.87
CA ASP A 27 11.70 16.36 -0.24
C ASP A 27 11.03 16.61 1.14
N VAL A 28 11.30 15.71 2.09
CA VAL A 28 10.82 15.79 3.49
C VAL A 28 11.82 15.14 4.44
N GLU A 29 11.75 15.50 5.71
CA GLU A 29 12.51 14.84 6.77
C GLU A 29 11.96 13.43 7.03
N LEU A 30 12.73 12.39 6.67
CA LEU A 30 12.31 11.00 6.80
C LEU A 30 13.44 10.07 7.24
N GLU A 31 13.05 8.91 7.75
CA GLU A 31 13.88 7.72 7.82
C GLU A 31 13.23 6.61 6.99
N HIS A 32 14.05 5.82 6.34
CA HIS A 32 13.63 4.63 5.61
C HIS A 32 14.22 3.39 6.30
N ILE A 33 13.36 2.55 6.85
CA ILE A 33 13.72 1.32 7.56
C ILE A 33 13.45 0.14 6.64
N VAL A 34 14.50 -0.56 6.22
CA VAL A 34 14.38 -1.80 5.44
C VAL A 34 14.56 -2.99 6.38
N GLN A 35 13.54 -3.82 6.46
CA GLN A 35 13.55 -5.06 7.23
C GLN A 35 13.66 -6.24 6.27
N ASP A 36 14.88 -6.77 6.13
CA ASP A 36 15.18 -7.88 5.23
C ASP A 36 15.15 -9.21 5.96
N SER A 37 14.47 -10.21 5.38
CA SER A 37 14.31 -11.55 5.97
C SER A 37 15.47 -12.50 5.65
N LEU A 38 16.72 -12.00 5.71
CA LEU A 38 17.95 -12.71 5.36
C LEU A 38 17.95 -13.18 3.89
N SER A 39 17.80 -12.25 2.97
CA SER A 39 17.89 -12.52 1.54
C SER A 39 19.23 -13.12 1.14
N ASP A 40 19.21 -14.08 0.22
CA ASP A 40 20.36 -14.82 -0.31
C ASP A 40 20.56 -14.62 -1.84
N ASP A 41 19.95 -13.55 -2.38
CA ASP A 41 19.99 -13.17 -3.81
C ASP A 41 20.99 -12.02 -4.07
N GLY A 42 21.93 -11.75 -3.16
CA GLY A 42 22.88 -10.64 -3.23
C GLY A 42 22.31 -9.32 -2.71
N THR A 43 21.08 -9.28 -2.20
CA THR A 43 20.50 -8.05 -1.61
C THR A 43 21.36 -7.51 -0.46
N LEU A 44 21.80 -8.38 0.45
CA LEU A 44 22.55 -7.96 1.63
C LEU A 44 23.93 -7.40 1.31
N ASP A 45 24.54 -7.79 0.18
CA ASP A 45 25.90 -7.35 -0.22
C ASP A 45 25.99 -5.83 -0.38
N TRP A 46 24.90 -5.19 -0.82
CA TRP A 46 24.83 -3.74 -1.03
C TRP A 46 23.96 -3.04 0.01
N LEU A 47 22.86 -3.67 0.45
CA LEU A 47 21.84 -3.05 1.31
C LEU A 47 22.43 -2.55 2.64
N MET A 48 23.31 -3.36 3.26
CA MET A 48 23.90 -3.02 4.56
C MET A 48 24.86 -1.82 4.50
N SER A 49 25.30 -1.42 3.32
CA SER A 49 26.15 -0.25 3.08
C SER A 49 25.41 0.96 2.51
N ASP A 50 24.11 0.82 2.15
CA ASP A 50 23.32 1.90 1.57
C ASP A 50 22.95 2.93 2.66
N LYS A 51 23.53 4.12 2.55
CA LYS A 51 23.34 5.21 3.53
C LYS A 51 21.95 5.86 3.47
N ARG A 52 21.13 5.54 2.46
CA ARG A 52 19.76 6.06 2.31
C ARG A 52 18.77 5.38 3.25
N VAL A 53 19.15 4.24 3.83
CA VAL A 53 18.27 3.40 4.64
C VAL A 53 18.91 2.98 5.96
N GLN A 54 18.06 2.61 6.92
CA GLN A 54 18.43 1.87 8.11
C GLN A 54 18.06 0.40 7.85
N ALA A 55 19.04 -0.41 7.45
CA ALA A 55 18.81 -1.81 7.07
C ALA A 55 18.98 -2.73 8.28
N TYR A 56 18.07 -3.68 8.41
CA TYR A 56 18.09 -4.75 9.40
C TYR A 56 17.88 -6.09 8.70
N ALA A 57 18.85 -6.99 8.85
CA ALA A 57 18.81 -8.34 8.29
C ALA A 57 18.48 -9.36 9.40
N GLU A 58 17.21 -9.76 9.50
CA GLU A 58 16.71 -10.61 10.57
C GLU A 58 15.62 -11.54 10.03
N LYS A 59 15.72 -12.83 10.33
CA LYS A 59 14.67 -13.79 9.99
C LYS A 59 13.33 -13.37 10.60
N ASP A 60 12.31 -13.28 9.79
CA ASP A 60 10.94 -12.98 10.20
C ASP A 60 9.97 -14.14 9.93
N ALA A 61 8.74 -13.99 10.42
CA ALA A 61 7.65 -14.94 10.23
C ALA A 61 6.76 -14.59 9.01
N GLY A 62 7.16 -13.61 8.18
CA GLY A 62 6.47 -13.12 7.00
C GLY A 62 6.36 -11.60 6.98
N MET A 63 5.82 -11.08 5.88
CA MET A 63 5.78 -9.65 5.57
C MET A 63 5.26 -8.78 6.74
N TYR A 64 4.16 -9.16 7.39
CA TYR A 64 3.59 -8.35 8.48
C TYR A 64 4.41 -8.40 9.77
N ASP A 65 5.20 -9.46 10.01
CA ASP A 65 6.17 -9.46 11.10
C ASP A 65 7.33 -8.51 10.79
N ALA A 66 7.84 -8.52 9.57
CA ALA A 66 8.85 -7.56 9.12
C ALA A 66 8.36 -6.11 9.28
N VAL A 67 7.14 -5.80 8.79
CA VAL A 67 6.52 -4.48 8.94
C VAL A 67 6.41 -4.09 10.41
N ASN A 68 5.93 -4.98 11.28
CA ASN A 68 5.79 -4.71 12.71
C ASN A 68 7.13 -4.44 13.41
N ARG A 69 8.19 -5.15 13.02
CA ARG A 69 9.54 -4.88 13.52
C ARG A 69 10.02 -3.49 13.13
N GLY A 70 9.81 -3.11 11.85
CA GLY A 70 10.10 -1.76 11.37
C GLY A 70 9.30 -0.69 12.13
N LEU A 71 7.99 -0.90 12.33
CA LEU A 71 7.12 0.01 13.08
C LEU A 71 7.58 0.23 14.53
N LYS A 72 8.11 -0.81 15.19
CA LYS A 72 8.68 -0.71 16.55
C LYS A 72 9.97 0.12 16.61
N ARG A 73 10.72 0.18 15.51
CA ARG A 73 11.98 0.96 15.38
C ARG A 73 11.72 2.40 14.93
N ALA A 74 10.61 2.60 14.26
CA ALA A 74 10.25 3.88 13.64
C ALA A 74 10.18 5.04 14.65
N LYS A 75 10.61 6.25 14.26
CA LYS A 75 10.66 7.47 15.09
C LYS A 75 9.82 8.61 14.52
N GLY A 76 9.37 8.51 13.26
CA GLY A 76 8.59 9.56 12.58
C GLY A 76 7.20 9.75 13.19
N GLU A 77 6.63 10.92 13.03
CA GLU A 77 5.25 11.25 13.44
C GLU A 77 4.22 10.58 12.55
N ILE A 78 4.56 10.37 11.27
CA ILE A 78 3.75 9.71 10.26
C ILE A 78 4.47 8.43 9.85
N LEU A 79 3.73 7.34 9.86
CA LEU A 79 4.23 6.01 9.53
C LEU A 79 3.58 5.51 8.24
N ALA A 80 4.31 4.75 7.46
CA ALA A 80 3.80 4.03 6.31
C ALA A 80 4.64 2.79 6.04
N TYR A 81 4.12 1.81 5.33
CA TYR A 81 4.96 0.79 4.74
C TYR A 81 4.77 0.73 3.22
N LEU A 82 5.84 0.41 2.54
CA LEU A 82 5.94 0.32 1.10
C LEU A 82 6.66 -0.98 0.76
N ASN A 83 6.05 -1.86 0.01
CA ASN A 83 6.70 -3.10 -0.40
C ASN A 83 7.86 -2.82 -1.34
N CYS A 84 8.80 -3.75 -1.45
CA CYS A 84 10.01 -3.56 -2.24
C CYS A 84 9.77 -3.39 -3.74
N ASP A 85 8.62 -3.82 -4.27
CA ASP A 85 8.19 -3.66 -5.66
C ASP A 85 7.24 -2.48 -5.90
N GLU A 86 7.07 -1.61 -4.91
CA GLU A 86 6.23 -0.41 -4.97
C GLU A 86 7.08 0.86 -4.89
N GLN A 87 6.54 1.98 -5.38
CA GLN A 87 7.24 3.26 -5.40
C GLN A 87 6.32 4.42 -5.04
N TYR A 88 6.82 5.41 -4.31
CA TYR A 88 6.15 6.71 -4.21
C TYR A 88 6.33 7.52 -5.48
N LEU A 89 5.29 8.24 -5.88
CA LEU A 89 5.36 9.25 -6.93
C LEU A 89 5.99 10.55 -6.39
N PRO A 90 6.54 11.41 -7.27
CA PRO A 90 7.15 12.67 -6.85
C PRO A 90 6.23 13.52 -5.97
N GLY A 91 6.76 14.06 -4.87
CA GLY A 91 6.05 14.97 -3.97
C GLY A 91 4.98 14.32 -3.09
N THR A 92 4.88 12.99 -3.08
CA THR A 92 3.87 12.26 -2.29
C THR A 92 3.96 12.57 -0.81
N LEU A 93 5.13 12.44 -0.20
CA LEU A 93 5.25 12.61 1.25
C LEU A 93 5.01 14.06 1.68
N LYS A 94 5.38 15.04 0.84
CA LYS A 94 5.01 16.43 1.09
C LYS A 94 3.50 16.63 1.08
N ALA A 95 2.79 16.10 0.09
CA ALA A 95 1.33 16.20 0.01
C ALA A 95 0.63 15.52 1.19
N VAL A 96 1.15 14.38 1.65
CA VAL A 96 0.67 13.67 2.84
C VAL A 96 0.91 14.50 4.11
N SER A 97 2.10 15.10 4.26
CA SER A 97 2.40 15.99 5.40
C SER A 97 1.42 17.16 5.45
N ASP A 98 1.27 17.88 4.32
CA ASP A 98 0.35 19.02 4.20
C ASP A 98 -1.11 18.60 4.45
N TYR A 99 -1.49 17.38 4.07
CA TYR A 99 -2.83 16.83 4.35
C TYR A 99 -3.05 16.64 5.86
N PHE A 100 -2.12 15.99 6.55
CA PHE A 100 -2.25 15.79 8.00
C PHE A 100 -2.22 17.12 8.78
N ASP A 101 -1.45 18.10 8.34
CA ASP A 101 -1.40 19.42 8.99
C ASP A 101 -2.75 20.16 8.86
N ARG A 102 -3.39 20.06 7.68
CA ARG A 102 -4.72 20.64 7.43
C ARG A 102 -5.88 19.85 8.08
N HIS A 103 -5.67 18.58 8.42
CA HIS A 103 -6.71 17.70 8.95
C HIS A 103 -6.25 17.01 10.25
N PRO A 104 -6.11 17.75 11.36
CA PRO A 104 -5.55 17.22 12.61
C PRO A 104 -6.38 16.07 13.22
N ALA A 105 -7.67 16.01 12.92
CA ALA A 105 -8.56 14.93 13.39
C ALA A 105 -8.37 13.62 12.64
N ILE A 106 -7.81 13.63 11.41
CA ILE A 106 -7.59 12.42 10.61
C ILE A 106 -6.33 11.71 11.12
N ASN A 107 -6.45 10.39 11.25
CA ASN A 107 -5.37 9.55 11.77
C ASN A 107 -4.76 8.61 10.71
N VAL A 108 -5.53 8.26 9.69
CA VAL A 108 -5.07 7.46 8.55
C VAL A 108 -5.56 8.11 7.28
N VAL A 109 -4.71 8.25 6.29
CA VAL A 109 -5.05 8.75 4.95
C VAL A 109 -4.65 7.75 3.90
N PHE A 110 -5.50 7.60 2.90
CA PHE A 110 -5.25 6.79 1.71
C PHE A 110 -5.15 7.71 0.49
N GLY A 111 -4.09 7.57 -0.30
CA GLY A 111 -3.92 8.24 -1.58
C GLY A 111 -4.41 7.41 -2.75
N ASP A 112 -4.65 8.05 -3.90
CA ASP A 112 -4.89 7.35 -5.15
C ASP A 112 -3.59 6.64 -5.59
N SER A 113 -3.71 5.55 -6.38
CA SER A 113 -2.55 4.76 -6.82
C SER A 113 -2.62 4.46 -8.31
N LEU A 114 -1.47 4.25 -8.91
CA LEU A 114 -1.34 3.67 -10.23
C LEU A 114 -1.01 2.18 -10.11
N VAL A 115 -1.50 1.38 -11.03
CA VAL A 115 -1.02 0.02 -11.25
C VAL A 115 -0.20 0.06 -12.51
N VAL A 116 1.06 -0.35 -12.40
CA VAL A 116 2.01 -0.39 -13.51
C VAL A 116 2.48 -1.82 -13.76
N ASP A 117 2.91 -2.12 -14.96
CA ASP A 117 3.57 -3.38 -15.28
C ASP A 117 5.06 -3.36 -14.87
N ALA A 118 5.77 -4.45 -15.10
CA ALA A 118 7.20 -4.59 -14.79
C ALA A 118 8.11 -3.62 -15.60
N LYS A 119 7.61 -3.01 -16.67
CA LYS A 119 8.33 -2.00 -17.46
C LYS A 119 8.02 -0.58 -16.98
N GLY A 120 7.07 -0.43 -16.07
CA GLY A 120 6.61 0.84 -15.54
C GLY A 120 5.45 1.46 -16.31
N GLU A 121 4.87 0.78 -17.32
CA GLU A 121 3.74 1.28 -18.09
C GLU A 121 2.43 1.20 -17.28
N CYS A 122 1.63 2.26 -17.33
CA CYS A 122 0.38 2.33 -16.58
C CYS A 122 -0.68 1.37 -17.13
N MET A 123 -1.03 0.37 -16.35
CA MET A 123 -2.10 -0.58 -16.66
C MET A 123 -3.49 -0.01 -16.30
N CYS A 124 -3.61 0.60 -15.15
CA CYS A 124 -4.83 1.28 -14.72
C CYS A 124 -4.56 2.23 -13.54
N TYR A 125 -5.48 3.16 -13.32
CA TYR A 125 -5.50 3.97 -12.11
C TYR A 125 -6.48 3.41 -11.07
N ARG A 126 -6.20 3.70 -9.80
CA ARG A 126 -7.02 3.29 -8.66
C ARG A 126 -7.28 4.50 -7.76
N LYS A 127 -8.43 5.14 -7.94
CA LYS A 127 -8.90 6.19 -7.02
C LYS A 127 -9.57 5.56 -5.82
N VAL A 128 -9.24 6.05 -4.64
CA VAL A 128 -9.68 5.50 -3.36
C VAL A 128 -10.88 6.24 -2.79
N GLN A 129 -11.59 5.58 -1.90
CA GLN A 129 -12.57 6.16 -0.98
C GLN A 129 -12.32 5.58 0.40
N VAL A 130 -12.78 6.27 1.44
CA VAL A 130 -12.72 5.72 2.80
C VAL A 130 -13.34 4.31 2.80
N PRO A 131 -12.60 3.30 3.27
CA PRO A 131 -13.06 1.92 3.30
C PRO A 131 -14.35 1.74 4.11
N LEU A 132 -15.16 0.76 3.73
CA LEU A 132 -16.35 0.35 4.45
C LEU A 132 -16.09 -1.01 5.11
N LYS A 133 -16.25 -1.10 6.44
CA LYS A 133 -15.95 -2.30 7.21
C LYS A 133 -16.54 -3.56 6.61
N TYR A 134 -17.86 -3.61 6.50
CA TYR A 134 -18.53 -4.84 6.06
C TYR A 134 -18.28 -5.17 4.58
N HIS A 135 -18.12 -4.15 3.73
CA HIS A 135 -17.68 -4.40 2.36
C HIS A 135 -16.27 -5.01 2.33
N THR A 136 -15.33 -4.49 3.14
CA THR A 136 -13.97 -5.06 3.23
C THR A 136 -14.02 -6.52 3.67
N MET A 137 -14.83 -6.85 4.67
CA MET A 137 -14.95 -8.21 5.19
C MET A 137 -15.55 -9.21 4.18
N VAL A 138 -16.58 -8.81 3.41
CA VAL A 138 -17.32 -9.74 2.52
C VAL A 138 -16.88 -9.68 1.06
N SER A 139 -15.97 -8.77 0.70
CA SER A 139 -15.55 -8.57 -0.69
C SER A 139 -14.04 -8.36 -0.80
N HIS A 140 -13.56 -7.13 -0.61
CA HIS A 140 -12.13 -6.81 -0.73
C HIS A 140 -11.80 -5.47 -0.05
N LEU A 141 -10.54 -5.26 0.29
CA LEU A 141 -10.02 -3.96 0.67
C LEU A 141 -10.05 -3.01 -0.54
N GLN A 142 -10.49 -1.77 -0.31
CA GLN A 142 -10.75 -0.78 -1.37
C GLN A 142 -9.57 0.16 -1.62
N THR A 143 -8.50 0.00 -0.86
CA THR A 143 -7.29 0.84 -0.87
C THR A 143 -6.06 -0.02 -1.13
N PHE A 144 -4.97 0.63 -1.52
CA PHE A 144 -3.65 0.01 -1.61
C PHE A 144 -2.80 0.44 -0.43
N THR A 145 -2.00 -0.48 0.08
CA THR A 145 -1.09 -0.23 1.21
C THR A 145 0.04 0.71 0.86
N CYS A 146 0.53 0.66 -0.38
CA CYS A 146 1.55 1.58 -0.88
C CYS A 146 1.15 3.07 -0.82
N SER A 147 -0.13 3.37 -0.71
CA SER A 147 -0.64 4.74 -0.57
C SER A 147 -1.37 4.97 0.75
N MET A 148 -1.05 4.18 1.78
CA MET A 148 -1.60 4.28 3.12
C MET A 148 -0.58 4.91 4.08
N PHE A 149 -0.99 5.99 4.75
CA PHE A 149 -0.17 6.72 5.71
C PHE A 149 -0.96 6.93 7.00
N PHE A 150 -0.30 6.83 8.15
CA PHE A 150 -1.00 6.94 9.43
C PHE A 150 -0.14 7.62 10.50
N ARG A 151 -0.80 8.30 11.43
CA ARG A 151 -0.12 8.91 12.58
C ARG A 151 0.43 7.84 13.50
N ARG A 152 1.60 8.06 14.05
CA ARG A 152 2.26 7.19 15.04
C ARG A 152 1.34 6.78 16.19
N LYS A 153 0.46 7.67 16.61
CA LYS A 153 -0.48 7.39 17.71
C LYS A 153 -1.38 6.16 17.47
N ILE A 154 -1.52 5.69 16.23
CA ILE A 154 -2.20 4.42 15.92
C ILE A 154 -1.47 3.25 16.59
N ILE A 155 -0.15 3.33 16.65
CA ILE A 155 0.68 2.33 17.34
C ILE A 155 0.75 2.64 18.83
N ASP A 156 1.04 3.88 19.21
CA ASP A 156 1.33 4.26 20.60
C ASP A 156 0.08 4.20 21.50
N ASP A 157 -1.06 4.77 21.04
CA ASP A 157 -2.27 4.87 21.86
C ASP A 157 -3.18 3.63 21.72
N TYR A 158 -3.19 3.00 20.56
CA TYR A 158 -4.13 1.91 20.25
C TYR A 158 -3.48 0.53 20.16
N GLY A 159 -2.14 0.46 20.08
CA GLY A 159 -1.40 -0.80 19.92
C GLY A 159 -1.75 -1.55 18.64
N LEU A 160 -2.18 -0.85 17.58
CA LEU A 160 -2.69 -1.47 16.36
C LEU A 160 -1.56 -1.89 15.41
N PHE A 161 -0.79 -2.87 15.79
CA PHE A 161 0.11 -3.58 14.89
C PHE A 161 -0.64 -4.50 13.93
N PHE A 162 0.02 -4.92 12.83
CA PHE A 162 -0.55 -5.93 11.93
C PHE A 162 -0.59 -7.29 12.63
N ASP A 163 -1.67 -8.06 12.43
CA ASP A 163 -1.78 -9.40 13.01
C ASP A 163 -1.03 -10.41 12.12
N VAL A 164 0.05 -10.94 12.65
CA VAL A 164 0.98 -11.84 11.93
C VAL A 164 0.38 -13.21 11.58
N LYS A 165 -0.83 -13.53 12.06
CA LYS A 165 -1.55 -14.73 11.63
C LYS A 165 -1.99 -14.66 10.16
N TRP A 166 -2.23 -13.42 9.66
CA TRP A 166 -2.54 -13.16 8.27
C TRP A 166 -1.26 -13.10 7.45
N ARG A 167 -1.24 -13.77 6.31
CA ARG A 167 -0.11 -13.71 5.39
C ARG A 167 -0.37 -12.79 4.19
N ASP A 168 -1.63 -12.81 3.69
CA ASP A 168 -2.01 -12.12 2.47
C ASP A 168 -3.00 -10.96 2.73
N LEU A 169 -3.83 -11.02 3.79
CA LEU A 169 -4.93 -10.09 4.06
C LEU A 169 -4.80 -9.32 5.39
N GLY A 170 -3.59 -9.22 5.93
CA GLY A 170 -3.38 -8.50 7.18
C GLY A 170 -3.64 -6.99 7.08
N ASP A 171 -3.51 -6.40 5.90
CA ASP A 171 -3.90 -5.02 5.61
C ASP A 171 -5.43 -4.83 5.69
N ALA A 172 -6.19 -5.75 5.14
CA ALA A 172 -7.65 -5.72 5.23
C ALA A 172 -8.14 -5.92 6.67
N ASP A 173 -7.53 -6.86 7.42
CA ASP A 173 -7.79 -7.03 8.85
C ASP A 173 -7.46 -5.76 9.65
N TRP A 174 -6.30 -5.16 9.38
CA TRP A 174 -5.87 -3.94 10.06
C TRP A 174 -6.84 -2.79 9.82
N VAL A 175 -7.30 -2.59 8.58
CA VAL A 175 -8.32 -1.58 8.25
C VAL A 175 -9.66 -1.88 8.93
N VAL A 176 -10.09 -3.14 9.01
CA VAL A 176 -11.31 -3.52 9.75
C VAL A 176 -11.17 -3.15 11.23
N ARG A 177 -10.03 -3.41 11.86
CA ARG A 177 -9.75 -3.06 13.27
C ARG A 177 -9.69 -1.53 13.50
N LEU A 178 -9.18 -0.75 12.53
CA LEU A 178 -9.26 0.72 12.58
C LEU A 178 -10.72 1.19 12.62
N LEU A 179 -11.56 0.64 11.72
CA LEU A 179 -12.97 0.98 11.63
C LEU A 179 -13.75 0.58 12.88
N ASP A 180 -13.40 -0.55 13.51
CA ASP A 180 -13.98 -0.99 14.78
C ASP A 180 -13.68 -0.01 15.93
N LYS A 181 -12.48 0.52 15.94
CA LYS A 181 -12.08 1.54 16.93
C LYS A 181 -12.55 2.96 16.55
N ARG A 182 -13.32 3.10 15.46
CA ARG A 182 -13.82 4.38 14.94
C ARG A 182 -12.70 5.40 14.70
N ILE A 183 -11.54 4.93 14.27
CA ILE A 183 -10.42 5.78 13.89
C ILE A 183 -10.82 6.62 12.68
N ALA A 184 -10.56 7.93 12.74
CA ALA A 184 -10.88 8.84 11.66
C ALA A 184 -9.96 8.61 10.45
N LEU A 185 -10.56 8.23 9.32
CA LEU A 185 -9.90 7.94 8.06
C LEU A 185 -10.19 9.04 7.04
N GLY A 186 -9.23 9.34 6.19
CA GLY A 186 -9.35 10.32 5.11
C GLY A 186 -8.85 9.81 3.76
N THR A 187 -9.02 10.63 2.72
CA THR A 187 -8.50 10.33 1.37
C THR A 187 -7.78 11.53 0.79
N LEU A 188 -6.60 11.32 0.24
CA LEU A 188 -5.83 12.28 -0.52
C LEU A 188 -6.11 12.05 -2.01
N ARG A 189 -6.67 13.07 -2.69
CA ARG A 189 -7.03 13.03 -4.12
C ARG A 189 -5.82 13.34 -5.00
N GLN A 190 -4.79 12.54 -4.85
CA GLN A 190 -3.56 12.61 -5.62
C GLN A 190 -3.02 11.20 -5.80
N PHE A 191 -2.46 10.89 -6.96
CA PHE A 191 -1.70 9.66 -7.15
C PHE A 191 -0.46 9.72 -6.28
N ALA A 192 -0.42 8.86 -5.26
CA ALA A 192 0.64 8.82 -4.26
C ALA A 192 1.69 7.75 -4.54
N ALA A 193 1.28 6.62 -5.11
CA ALA A 193 2.17 5.50 -5.31
C ALA A 193 1.88 4.74 -6.61
N ALA A 194 2.90 4.07 -7.12
CA ALA A 194 2.81 3.06 -8.16
C ALA A 194 2.93 1.67 -7.51
N PHE A 195 1.92 0.85 -7.72
CA PHE A 195 1.88 -0.57 -7.40
C PHE A 195 2.32 -1.34 -8.64
N THR A 196 3.39 -2.12 -8.55
CA THR A 196 3.88 -2.90 -9.69
C THR A 196 3.17 -4.27 -9.75
N ASP A 197 2.53 -4.55 -10.88
CA ASP A 197 2.02 -5.89 -11.18
C ASP A 197 3.15 -6.73 -11.76
N THR A 198 3.81 -7.50 -10.91
CA THR A 198 4.91 -8.41 -11.29
C THR A 198 4.41 -9.75 -11.82
N GLY A 199 3.09 -9.97 -11.83
CA GLY A 199 2.48 -11.27 -12.15
C GLY A 199 2.56 -12.31 -11.03
N ALA A 200 3.31 -12.06 -9.96
CA ALA A 200 3.48 -12.93 -8.80
C ALA A 200 2.87 -12.35 -7.51
N ASN A 201 1.93 -11.42 -7.64
CA ASN A 201 1.36 -10.72 -6.49
C ASN A 201 0.56 -11.67 -5.57
N MET A 202 0.78 -11.56 -4.26
CA MET A 202 0.29 -12.47 -3.21
C MET A 202 -1.24 -12.62 -3.17
N ASN A 203 -1.99 -11.61 -3.59
CA ASN A 203 -3.45 -11.57 -3.50
C ASN A 203 -4.20 -12.61 -4.37
N LEU A 204 -3.50 -13.34 -5.24
CA LEU A 204 -4.04 -14.42 -6.09
C LEU A 204 -3.73 -15.82 -5.53
N SER A 205 -3.03 -15.92 -4.42
CA SER A 205 -2.60 -17.18 -3.80
C SER A 205 -3.79 -18.02 -3.31
N ALA A 206 -3.58 -19.33 -3.16
CA ALA A 206 -4.56 -20.21 -2.53
C ALA A 206 -4.81 -19.81 -1.07
N ASN A 207 -3.76 -19.31 -0.38
CA ASN A 207 -3.87 -18.82 0.98
C ASN A 207 -4.73 -17.55 1.06
N ALA A 208 -4.58 -16.61 0.12
CA ALA A 208 -5.42 -15.40 0.07
C ALA A 208 -6.91 -15.74 -0.07
N ARG A 209 -7.25 -16.78 -0.83
CA ARG A 209 -8.65 -17.26 -0.94
C ARG A 209 -9.18 -17.81 0.39
N ARG A 210 -8.35 -18.59 1.11
CA ARG A 210 -8.69 -19.13 2.42
C ARG A 210 -8.87 -18.01 3.45
N GLU A 211 -7.94 -17.06 3.49
CA GLU A 211 -8.01 -15.91 4.39
C GLU A 211 -9.23 -15.03 4.10
N LYS A 212 -9.58 -14.82 2.82
CA LYS A 212 -10.84 -14.17 2.43
C LYS A 212 -12.06 -14.85 3.02
N GLN A 213 -12.12 -16.19 2.97
CA GLN A 213 -13.24 -16.94 3.54
C GLN A 213 -13.29 -16.75 5.05
N VAL A 214 -12.16 -16.88 5.74
CA VAL A 214 -12.07 -16.66 7.21
C VAL A 214 -12.57 -15.26 7.58
N MET A 215 -12.15 -14.22 6.83
CA MET A 215 -12.60 -12.85 7.07
C MET A 215 -14.09 -12.67 6.81
N ALA A 216 -14.61 -13.27 5.74
CA ALA A 216 -16.04 -13.23 5.41
C ALA A 216 -16.88 -13.96 6.46
N ASP A 217 -16.42 -15.09 6.98
CA ASP A 217 -17.10 -15.86 8.01
C ASP A 217 -17.16 -15.13 9.36
N ALA A 218 -16.16 -14.28 9.64
CA ALA A 218 -16.15 -13.40 10.80
C ALA A 218 -17.13 -12.22 10.68
N ALA A 219 -17.65 -11.93 9.48
CA ALA A 219 -18.65 -10.88 9.28
C ALA A 219 -20.03 -11.30 9.87
N PRO A 220 -20.82 -10.33 10.38
CA PRO A 220 -22.18 -10.60 10.83
C PRO A 220 -23.03 -11.28 9.77
N GLY A 221 -23.95 -12.17 10.18
CA GLY A 221 -24.79 -12.93 9.25
C GLY A 221 -25.58 -12.07 8.26
N TRP A 222 -26.06 -10.91 8.69
CA TRP A 222 -26.73 -9.96 7.81
C TRP A 222 -25.81 -9.40 6.72
N ALA A 223 -24.53 -9.09 7.05
CA ALA A 223 -23.59 -8.57 6.09
C ALA A 223 -23.21 -9.60 5.03
N ARG A 224 -23.09 -10.89 5.43
CA ARG A 224 -22.88 -12.00 4.49
C ARG A 224 -24.08 -12.18 3.55
N LYS A 225 -25.31 -12.14 4.10
CA LYS A 225 -26.55 -12.25 3.30
C LYS A 225 -26.72 -11.08 2.34
N LEU A 226 -26.31 -9.89 2.73
CA LEU A 226 -26.42 -8.66 1.93
C LEU A 226 -25.11 -8.28 1.22
N ALA A 227 -24.16 -9.20 1.05
CA ALA A 227 -22.88 -8.93 0.41
C ALA A 227 -23.03 -8.27 -0.97
N PHE A 228 -24.01 -8.72 -1.77
CA PHE A 228 -24.34 -8.14 -3.05
C PHE A 228 -24.75 -6.65 -2.93
N ALA A 229 -25.61 -6.32 -1.97
CA ALA A 229 -26.05 -4.93 -1.74
C ALA A 229 -24.88 -4.04 -1.28
N LEU A 230 -23.99 -4.55 -0.43
CA LEU A 230 -22.77 -3.84 0.00
C LEU A 230 -21.83 -3.55 -1.19
N VAL A 231 -21.69 -4.50 -2.10
CA VAL A 231 -20.90 -4.31 -3.33
C VAL A 231 -21.55 -3.24 -4.23
N TRP A 232 -22.89 -3.29 -4.40
CA TRP A 232 -23.61 -2.28 -5.17
C TRP A 232 -23.54 -0.89 -4.54
N GLN A 233 -23.73 -0.78 -3.22
CA GLN A 233 -23.53 0.45 -2.47
C GLN A 233 -22.13 1.04 -2.73
N HIS A 234 -21.09 0.22 -2.67
CA HIS A 234 -19.73 0.66 -2.95
C HIS A 234 -19.58 1.16 -4.40
N ARG A 235 -20.12 0.42 -5.40
CA ARG A 235 -20.07 0.83 -6.80
C ARG A 235 -20.80 2.16 -7.03
N LEU A 236 -21.96 2.35 -6.40
CA LEU A 236 -22.70 3.61 -6.47
C LEU A 236 -21.92 4.78 -5.85
N ARG A 237 -21.32 4.56 -4.67
CA ARG A 237 -20.42 5.56 -4.06
C ARG A 237 -19.29 5.96 -5.01
N ARG A 238 -18.68 5.01 -5.68
CA ARG A 238 -17.61 5.25 -6.66
C ARG A 238 -18.12 6.07 -7.86
N LEU A 239 -19.31 5.76 -8.36
CA LEU A 239 -19.92 6.48 -9.47
C LEU A 239 -20.20 7.95 -9.08
N VAL A 240 -20.89 8.16 -7.96
CA VAL A 240 -21.20 9.50 -7.42
C VAL A 240 -19.94 10.28 -7.10
N GLY A 241 -18.91 9.62 -6.55
CA GLY A 241 -17.61 10.23 -6.23
C GLY A 241 -16.70 10.49 -7.43
N GLY A 242 -17.15 10.25 -8.68
CA GLY A 242 -16.37 10.49 -9.90
C GLY A 242 -15.12 9.61 -10.03
N ILE A 243 -15.06 8.47 -9.31
CA ILE A 243 -13.89 7.59 -9.26
C ILE A 243 -13.56 6.96 -10.61
N TYR A 244 -14.57 6.75 -11.45
CA TYR A 244 -14.44 6.12 -12.78
C TYR A 244 -13.99 7.09 -13.88
N ARG A 245 -13.73 8.36 -13.54
CA ARG A 245 -13.31 9.38 -14.50
C ARG A 245 -11.92 9.87 -14.14
N GLN A 246 -11.04 9.92 -15.13
CA GLN A 246 -9.69 10.49 -15.02
C GLN A 246 -9.32 11.13 -16.36
N SER A 247 -8.89 12.38 -16.34
CA SER A 247 -8.29 13.04 -17.50
C SER A 247 -6.89 12.46 -17.78
N PRO A 248 -6.34 12.64 -18.98
CA PRO A 248 -4.94 12.35 -19.25
C PRO A 248 -4.03 12.95 -18.18
N PHE A 249 -2.95 12.25 -17.85
CA PHE A 249 -2.02 12.67 -16.82
C PHE A 249 -0.61 12.13 -17.08
N ASP A 250 0.36 12.77 -16.44
CA ASP A 250 1.75 12.35 -16.45
C ASP A 250 2.14 11.80 -15.08
N TYR A 251 3.10 10.87 -15.05
CA TYR A 251 3.73 10.37 -13.84
C TYR A 251 5.19 10.02 -14.12
N ALA A 252 5.99 9.91 -13.07
CA ALA A 252 7.39 9.55 -13.20
C ALA A 252 7.80 8.53 -12.13
N ILE A 253 8.41 7.42 -12.55
CA ILE A 253 8.89 6.35 -11.68
C ILE A 253 10.27 5.86 -12.12
N TYR A 254 10.97 5.20 -11.22
CA TYR A 254 12.16 4.44 -11.55
C TYR A 254 11.75 3.12 -12.23
N THR A 255 12.57 2.65 -13.17
CA THR A 255 12.34 1.38 -13.86
C THR A 255 13.60 0.50 -13.78
N LEU A 256 13.47 -0.79 -14.01
CA LEU A 256 14.63 -1.68 -14.05
C LEU A 256 15.63 -1.29 -15.16
N ALA A 257 15.16 -0.64 -16.22
CA ALA A 257 16.00 -0.11 -17.29
C ALA A 257 16.63 1.25 -16.95
N SER A 258 16.08 1.99 -16.00
CA SER A 258 16.54 3.31 -15.55
C SER A 258 16.45 3.42 -14.03
N PRO A 259 17.36 2.75 -13.28
CA PRO A 259 17.28 2.71 -11.81
C PRO A 259 17.80 3.97 -11.13
N GLU A 260 18.54 4.83 -11.86
CA GLU A 260 19.20 6.02 -11.30
C GLU A 260 18.38 7.31 -11.48
N GLN A 261 17.39 7.27 -12.37
CA GLN A 261 16.53 8.43 -12.63
C GLN A 261 15.11 8.01 -12.97
N ARG A 262 14.15 8.86 -12.58
CA ARG A 262 12.75 8.64 -12.91
C ARG A 262 12.52 8.78 -14.42
N VAL A 263 11.76 7.86 -14.97
CA VAL A 263 11.26 7.91 -16.35
C VAL A 263 9.87 8.53 -16.32
N ALA A 264 9.66 9.56 -17.15
CA ALA A 264 8.36 10.19 -17.32
C ALA A 264 7.50 9.38 -18.29
N HIS A 265 6.24 9.17 -17.92
CA HIS A 265 5.24 8.47 -18.72
C HIS A 265 4.03 9.36 -18.91
N HIS A 266 3.41 9.32 -20.10
CA HIS A 266 2.15 10.01 -20.41
C HIS A 266 1.02 9.02 -20.60
N VAL A 267 -0.09 9.18 -19.89
CA VAL A 267 -1.29 8.35 -19.99
C VAL A 267 -2.39 9.12 -20.71
N ALA A 268 -2.45 8.96 -22.02
CA ALA A 268 -3.44 9.65 -22.86
C ALA A 268 -4.88 9.13 -22.64
N HIS A 269 -5.01 7.81 -22.37
CA HIS A 269 -6.32 7.15 -22.21
C HIS A 269 -6.40 6.40 -20.87
N PRO A 270 -6.58 7.10 -19.75
CA PRO A 270 -6.62 6.47 -18.44
C PRO A 270 -7.80 5.50 -18.31
N THR A 271 -7.54 4.33 -17.75
CA THR A 271 -8.57 3.32 -17.46
C THR A 271 -8.54 2.92 -15.98
N PHE A 272 -9.71 2.63 -15.41
CA PHE A 272 -9.84 2.03 -14.09
C PHE A 272 -9.94 0.49 -14.16
N ILE A 273 -9.93 -0.09 -15.37
CA ILE A 273 -10.08 -1.53 -15.59
C ILE A 273 -8.70 -2.19 -15.54
N TRP A 274 -8.50 -3.06 -14.55
CA TRP A 274 -7.30 -3.89 -14.46
C TRP A 274 -7.52 -5.18 -15.24
N LYS A 275 -7.06 -5.23 -16.49
CA LYS A 275 -7.31 -6.33 -17.42
C LYS A 275 -6.80 -7.69 -16.91
N GLY A 276 -5.63 -7.76 -16.29
CA GLY A 276 -5.08 -9.00 -15.73
C GLY A 276 -5.95 -9.66 -14.66
N ARG A 277 -6.80 -8.88 -13.94
CA ARG A 277 -7.75 -9.44 -12.97
C ARG A 277 -9.04 -9.96 -13.58
N LEU A 278 -9.44 -9.46 -14.75
CA LEU A 278 -10.64 -9.98 -15.42
C LEU A 278 -10.41 -11.39 -15.94
N GLU A 279 -9.23 -11.69 -16.47
CA GLU A 279 -8.88 -13.02 -16.98
C GLU A 279 -8.79 -14.07 -15.86
N SER A 280 -8.35 -13.69 -14.65
CA SER A 280 -8.28 -14.60 -13.50
C SER A 280 -9.64 -14.84 -12.81
N ALA A 281 -10.62 -13.98 -13.03
CA ALA A 281 -11.97 -14.13 -12.47
C ALA A 281 -12.87 -15.05 -13.29
N PHE A 282 -12.44 -15.39 -14.53
CA PHE A 282 -13.16 -16.29 -15.45
C PHE A 282 -12.46 -17.64 -15.64
N ARG A 283 -11.36 -17.89 -14.93
CA ARG A 283 -10.69 -19.19 -14.80
C ARG A 283 -10.94 -19.75 -13.39
#